data_312f0b9accec597d81e94e1f22a5638f
#
_entry.id   312f0b9accec597d81e94e1f22a5638f
#
_cell.length_a   1.000
_cell.length_b   1.000
_cell.length_c   1.000
_cell.angle_alpha   90.00
_cell.angle_beta   90.00
_cell.angle_gamma   90.00
#
_symmetry.space_group_name_H-M   'P 1'
#
loop_
_entity.id
_entity.type
_entity.pdbx_description
1 polymer ?
#
loop_
_entity_poly.entity_id
_entity_poly.type
_entity_poly.pdbx_seq_one_letter_code
_entity_poly.pdbx_strand_id
1 'polypeptide(L)'
;MSKAFYSDFANHCLRFYTRHKDPVFHNEVDKRNWEVCEEVLSKYPDREREILTFIYYEGDTIADNVYKIALAKGVSQDSVWKLVNGLEREIALQRGLI
;
A
#
# COMPACT_ATOMS: atom_id res chain seq x y z
N MET A 1 -13.28 5.03 -13.25
CA MET A 1 -12.64 6.05 -12.38
C MET A 1 -11.21 6.25 -12.79
N SER A 2 -10.78 7.48 -12.91
CA SER A 2 -9.39 7.75 -13.23
C SER A 2 -8.51 7.53 -11.98
N LYS A 3 -7.34 7.02 -12.21
CA LYS A 3 -6.34 6.76 -11.18
C LYS A 3 -5.69 8.07 -10.73
N ALA A 4 -5.48 8.24 -9.44
CA ALA A 4 -4.75 9.40 -8.93
C ALA A 4 -3.31 9.41 -9.48
N PHE A 5 -2.80 10.59 -9.77
CA PHE A 5 -1.47 10.73 -10.39
C PHE A 5 -0.33 10.13 -9.54
N TYR A 6 -0.51 10.08 -8.23
CA TYR A 6 0.51 9.55 -7.30
C TYR A 6 0.40 8.02 -7.09
N SER A 7 -0.63 7.38 -7.65
CA SER A 7 -0.93 5.98 -7.36
C SER A 7 0.20 5.03 -7.77
N ASP A 8 0.79 5.23 -8.94
CA ASP A 8 1.89 4.38 -9.41
C ASP A 8 3.11 4.48 -8.49
N PHE A 9 3.42 5.69 -8.03
CA PHE A 9 4.50 5.90 -7.07
C PHE A 9 4.22 5.16 -5.76
N ALA A 10 3.02 5.33 -5.21
CA ALA A 10 2.64 4.68 -3.96
C ALA A 10 2.66 3.15 -4.09
N ASN A 11 2.16 2.62 -5.20
CA ASN A 11 2.21 1.19 -5.49
C ASN A 11 3.64 0.67 -5.49
N HIS A 12 4.54 1.37 -6.16
CA HIS A 12 5.95 0.98 -6.21
C HIS A 12 6.55 0.93 -4.80
N CYS A 13 6.33 1.95 -4.01
CA CYS A 13 6.84 2.02 -2.63
C CYS A 13 6.29 0.88 -1.77
N LEU A 14 4.99 0.63 -1.85
CA LEU A 14 4.33 -0.39 -1.04
C LEU A 14 4.72 -1.80 -1.46
N ARG A 15 4.89 -2.06 -2.74
CA ARG A 15 5.35 -3.36 -3.21
C ARG A 15 6.78 -3.64 -2.75
N PHE A 16 7.65 -2.65 -2.81
CA PHE A 16 8.99 -2.78 -2.26
C PHE A 16 8.94 -3.05 -0.75
N TYR A 17 8.18 -2.25 -0.01
CA TYR A 17 8.06 -2.36 1.43
C TYR A 17 7.57 -3.74 1.87
N THR A 18 6.48 -4.22 1.25
CA THR A 18 5.85 -5.49 1.67
C THR A 18 6.71 -6.71 1.36
N ARG A 19 7.65 -6.59 0.42
CA ARG A 19 8.50 -7.70 -0.02
C ARG A 19 9.89 -7.70 0.63
N HIS A 20 10.25 -6.67 1.38
CA HIS A 20 11.57 -6.52 2.00
C HIS A 20 11.44 -6.12 3.47
N LYS A 21 11.54 -7.11 4.36
CA LYS A 21 11.44 -6.86 5.81
C LYS A 21 12.67 -6.15 6.36
N ASP A 22 13.86 -6.57 5.90
CA ASP A 22 15.14 -6.02 6.34
C ASP A 22 15.92 -5.55 5.11
N PRO A 23 15.47 -4.46 4.47
CA PRO A 23 16.07 -4.04 3.20
C PRO A 23 17.45 -3.42 3.38
N VAL A 24 18.29 -3.62 2.36
CA VAL A 24 19.55 -2.88 2.23
C VAL A 24 19.26 -1.71 1.29
N PHE A 25 19.43 -0.50 1.77
CA PHE A 25 19.14 0.69 0.99
C PHE A 25 20.39 1.17 0.26
N HIS A 26 20.23 1.48 -1.03
CA HIS A 26 21.30 1.99 -1.86
C HIS A 26 21.33 3.51 -1.90
N ASN A 27 20.25 4.18 -1.45
CA ASN A 27 20.17 5.63 -1.41
C ASN A 27 19.13 6.09 -0.39
N GLU A 28 19.16 7.40 -0.09
CA GLU A 28 18.26 8.00 0.91
C GLU A 28 16.80 8.03 0.45
N VAL A 29 16.54 8.08 -0.85
CA VAL A 29 15.17 8.10 -1.39
C VAL A 29 14.48 6.77 -1.09
N ASP A 30 15.14 5.66 -1.39
CA ASP A 30 14.58 4.32 -1.13
C ASP A 30 14.36 4.11 0.38
N LYS A 31 15.32 4.54 1.19
CA LYS A 31 15.21 4.46 2.65
C LYS A 31 13.99 5.24 3.14
N ARG A 32 13.82 6.49 2.67
CA ARG A 32 12.70 7.33 3.08
C ARG A 32 11.37 6.75 2.62
N ASN A 33 11.30 6.21 1.41
CA ASN A 33 10.09 5.56 0.89
C ASN A 33 9.69 4.38 1.77
N TRP A 34 10.64 3.54 2.15
CA TRP A 34 10.39 2.40 3.03
C TRP A 34 9.91 2.84 4.41
N GLU A 35 10.58 3.84 5.00
CA GLU A 35 10.23 4.36 6.32
C GLU A 35 8.83 4.97 6.35
N VAL A 36 8.44 5.68 5.28
CA VAL A 36 7.09 6.25 5.18
C VAL A 36 6.04 5.15 5.15
N CYS A 37 6.27 4.08 4.38
CA CYS A 37 5.35 2.94 4.34
C CYS A 37 5.22 2.30 5.72
N GLU A 38 6.33 2.10 6.42
CA GLU A 38 6.34 1.55 7.78
C GLU A 38 5.52 2.40 8.73
N GLU A 39 5.76 3.70 8.71
CA GLU A 39 5.08 4.64 9.59
C GLU A 39 3.57 4.70 9.30
N VAL A 40 3.19 4.83 8.03
CA VAL A 40 1.77 4.96 7.66
C VAL A 40 1.02 3.68 7.96
N LEU A 41 1.56 2.52 7.56
CA LEU A 41 0.90 1.24 7.81
C LEU A 41 0.78 0.91 9.30
N SER A 42 1.71 1.37 10.12
CA SER A 42 1.66 1.12 11.57
C SER A 42 0.43 1.77 12.24
N LYS A 43 -0.19 2.75 11.61
CA LYS A 43 -1.37 3.45 12.13
C LYS A 43 -2.67 2.68 11.90
N TYR A 44 -2.66 1.67 11.05
CA TYR A 44 -3.85 0.88 10.74
C TYR A 44 -4.02 -0.24 11.76
N PRO A 45 -5.28 -0.59 12.11
CA PRO A 45 -5.55 -1.78 12.94
C PRO A 45 -5.01 -3.05 12.25
N ASP A 46 -4.71 -4.07 13.03
CA ASP A 46 -4.10 -5.29 12.54
C ASP A 46 -4.83 -5.91 11.35
N ARG A 47 -6.17 -5.96 11.42
CA ARG A 47 -6.98 -6.54 10.34
C ARG A 47 -6.84 -5.78 9.03
N GLU A 48 -6.91 -4.45 9.10
CA GLU A 48 -6.77 -3.60 7.91
C GLU A 48 -5.36 -3.64 7.36
N ARG A 49 -4.36 -3.64 8.24
CA ARG A 49 -2.96 -3.77 7.84
C ARG A 49 -2.70 -5.09 7.13
N GLU A 50 -3.29 -6.18 7.61
CA GLU A 50 -3.18 -7.50 6.97
C GLU A 50 -3.77 -7.47 5.56
N ILE A 51 -4.94 -6.85 5.38
CA ILE A 51 -5.59 -6.71 4.08
C ILE A 51 -4.70 -5.91 3.13
N LEU A 52 -4.20 -4.76 3.59
CA LEU A 52 -3.35 -3.90 2.77
C LEU A 52 -2.03 -4.56 2.40
N THR A 53 -1.41 -5.25 3.34
CA THR A 53 -0.16 -5.98 3.09
C THR A 53 -0.35 -7.05 2.00
N PHE A 54 -1.44 -7.81 2.06
CA PHE A 54 -1.75 -8.80 1.05
C PHE A 54 -1.82 -8.18 -0.35
N ILE A 55 -2.53 -7.05 -0.47
CA ILE A 55 -2.77 -6.39 -1.76
C ILE A 55 -1.46 -6.03 -2.47
N TYR A 56 -0.48 -5.53 -1.74
CA TYR A 56 0.78 -5.07 -2.33
C TYR A 56 1.83 -6.17 -2.40
N TYR A 57 1.73 -7.18 -1.55
CA TYR A 57 2.67 -8.32 -1.55
C TYR A 57 2.42 -9.27 -2.71
N GLU A 58 1.17 -9.57 -3.00
CA GLU A 58 0.82 -10.56 -4.04
C GLU A 58 1.21 -10.08 -5.43
N GLY A 59 1.58 -11.06 -6.31
CA GLY A 59 2.14 -10.75 -7.62
C GLY A 59 1.16 -10.32 -8.69
N ASP A 60 -0.15 -10.46 -8.44
CA ASP A 60 -1.18 -10.07 -9.40
C ASP A 60 -1.41 -8.56 -9.38
N THR A 61 -2.32 -8.09 -10.25
CA THR A 61 -2.68 -6.67 -10.26
C THR A 61 -3.34 -6.27 -8.94
N ILE A 62 -3.29 -4.99 -8.62
CA ILE A 62 -3.94 -4.47 -7.41
C ILE A 62 -5.44 -4.81 -7.43
N ALA A 63 -6.10 -4.64 -8.58
CA ALA A 63 -7.53 -4.94 -8.70
C ALA A 63 -7.84 -6.41 -8.42
N ASP A 64 -7.04 -7.32 -8.95
CA ASP A 64 -7.21 -8.76 -8.70
C ASP A 64 -6.98 -9.09 -7.23
N ASN A 65 -5.98 -8.48 -6.61
CA ASN A 65 -5.68 -8.69 -5.20
C ASN A 65 -6.79 -8.14 -4.29
N VAL A 66 -7.38 -7.00 -4.65
CA VAL A 66 -8.54 -6.45 -3.96
C VAL A 66 -9.71 -7.42 -4.01
N TYR A 67 -10.00 -7.96 -5.19
CA TYR A 67 -11.07 -8.93 -5.37
C TYR A 67 -10.85 -10.16 -4.48
N LYS A 68 -9.65 -10.73 -4.52
CA LYS A 68 -9.31 -11.93 -3.76
C LYS A 68 -9.43 -11.73 -2.26
N ILE A 69 -8.87 -10.64 -1.74
CA ILE A 69 -8.87 -10.41 -0.29
C ILE A 69 -10.26 -10.02 0.23
N ALA A 70 -11.04 -9.28 -0.57
CA ALA A 70 -12.41 -8.96 -0.21
C ALA A 70 -13.25 -10.21 -0.06
N LEU A 71 -13.10 -11.14 -1.01
CA LEU A 71 -13.80 -12.41 -0.98
C LEU A 71 -13.38 -13.25 0.23
N ALA A 72 -12.07 -13.35 0.48
CA ALA A 72 -11.52 -14.15 1.58
C ALA A 72 -11.95 -13.61 2.96
N LYS A 73 -12.08 -12.30 3.11
CA LYS A 73 -12.45 -11.67 4.38
C LYS A 73 -13.94 -11.41 4.52
N GLY A 74 -14.74 -11.69 3.47
CA GLY A 74 -16.17 -11.46 3.50
C GLY A 74 -16.55 -9.98 3.60
N VAL A 75 -15.77 -9.09 2.99
CA VAL A 75 -16.03 -7.66 2.96
C VAL A 75 -16.25 -7.19 1.53
N SER A 76 -16.83 -6.00 1.36
CA SER A 76 -17.07 -5.46 0.02
C SER A 76 -15.77 -4.99 -0.62
N GLN A 77 -15.69 -5.07 -1.94
CA GLN A 77 -14.56 -4.49 -2.67
C GLN A 77 -14.47 -2.98 -2.46
N ASP A 78 -15.61 -2.30 -2.38
CA ASP A 78 -15.63 -0.85 -2.16
C ASP A 78 -14.95 -0.46 -0.84
N SER A 79 -15.18 -1.23 0.23
CA SER A 79 -14.52 -0.97 1.52
C SER A 79 -13.02 -1.18 1.43
N VAL A 80 -12.57 -2.19 0.68
CA VAL A 80 -11.14 -2.43 0.47
C VAL A 80 -10.52 -1.32 -0.38
N TRP A 81 -11.21 -0.87 -1.44
CA TRP A 81 -10.73 0.24 -2.25
C TRP A 81 -10.59 1.54 -1.46
N LYS A 82 -11.48 1.78 -0.50
CA LYS A 82 -11.35 2.93 0.41
C LYS A 82 -10.05 2.86 1.22
N LEU A 83 -9.70 1.68 1.70
CA LEU A 83 -8.44 1.48 2.41
C LEU A 83 -7.24 1.73 1.50
N VAL A 84 -7.26 1.18 0.30
CA VAL A 84 -6.18 1.36 -0.69
C VAL A 84 -6.00 2.83 -1.03
N ASN A 85 -7.09 3.51 -1.37
CA ASN A 85 -7.05 4.93 -1.74
C ASN A 85 -6.56 5.80 -0.58
N GLY A 86 -7.01 5.52 0.63
CA GLY A 86 -6.57 6.24 1.82
C GLY A 86 -5.09 6.04 2.11
N LEU A 87 -4.60 4.82 1.99
CA LEU A 87 -3.19 4.49 2.19
C LEU A 87 -2.31 5.20 1.17
N GLU A 88 -2.66 5.11 -0.11
CA GLU A 88 -1.87 5.73 -1.19
C GLU A 88 -1.85 7.26 -1.05
N ARG A 89 -2.99 7.85 -0.68
CA ARG A 89 -3.06 9.29 -0.43
C ARG A 89 -2.16 9.70 0.73
N GLU A 90 -2.17 8.95 1.83
CA GLU A 90 -1.34 9.26 3.00
C GLU A 90 0.14 9.18 2.67
N ILE A 91 0.56 8.18 1.91
CA ILE A 91 1.95 8.06 1.46
C ILE A 91 2.32 9.28 0.61
N ALA A 92 1.44 9.69 -0.31
CA ALA A 92 1.67 10.85 -1.15
C ALA A 92 1.81 12.13 -0.33
N LEU A 93 0.99 12.30 0.71
CA LEU A 93 1.09 13.43 1.64
C LEU A 93 2.44 13.43 2.37
N GLN A 94 2.86 12.29 2.90
CA GLN A 94 4.12 12.17 3.64
C GLN A 94 5.34 12.41 2.74
N ARG A 95 5.22 12.10 1.46
CA ARG A 95 6.30 12.30 0.49
C ARG A 95 6.23 13.66 -0.22
N GLY A 96 5.27 14.50 0.12
CA GLY A 96 5.14 15.84 -0.45
C GLY A 96 4.64 15.88 -1.89
N LEU A 97 3.92 14.86 -2.33
CA LEU A 97 3.34 14.82 -3.68
C LEU A 97 2.01 15.57 -3.79
N ILE A 98 1.37 15.78 -2.66
CA ILE A 98 0.11 16.53 -2.59
C ILE A 98 0.05 17.38 -1.34
#